data_da8e33d3622e605e8f7351bae8757f5d
#
_entry.id   da8e33d3622e605e8f7351bae8757f5d
#
_cell.length_a   1.000
_cell.length_b   1.000
_cell.length_c   1.000
_cell.angle_alpha   90.00
_cell.angle_beta   90.00
_cell.angle_gamma   90.00
#
_symmetry.space_group_name_H-M   'P 1'
#
loop_
_entity.id
_entity.type
_entity.pdbx_description
1 polymer ?
#
loop_
_entity_poly.entity_id
_entity_poly.type
_entity_poly.pdbx_seq_one_letter_code
_entity_poly.pdbx_strand_id
1 'polypeptide(L)'
;LTRDNIKGNYLIYQRHKTGQELRIRILPEIQTLIDRYRSGSSSLFPILRTPESPYKEYESALRLQNLRLEKIGQLVNAKLSTYVARHTWASTAKSKGVTDEMIADSMGHNSVKTARIYITTFDHSRLDRINKYVISEKKKRGSLRMFNPVSY
;
A
#
# COMPACT_ATOMS: atom_id res chain seq x y z
N LEU A 1 -11.58 9.69 8.92
CA LEU A 1 -11.50 10.54 7.72
C LEU A 1 -12.80 11.30 7.55
N THR A 2 -12.70 12.60 7.27
CA THR A 2 -13.81 13.50 7.00
C THR A 2 -13.73 14.00 5.56
N ARG A 3 -14.76 14.71 5.11
CA ARG A 3 -14.75 15.36 3.79
C ARG A 3 -13.70 16.47 3.68
N ASP A 4 -13.35 17.11 4.79
CA ASP A 4 -12.31 18.14 4.83
C ASP A 4 -10.91 17.61 4.51
N ASN A 5 -10.75 16.28 4.59
CA ASN A 5 -9.51 15.63 4.16
C ASN A 5 -9.37 15.55 2.62
N ILE A 6 -10.43 15.83 1.87
CA ILE A 6 -10.37 15.89 0.40
C ILE A 6 -9.93 17.30 -0.01
N LYS A 7 -8.76 17.40 -0.65
CA LYS A 7 -8.18 18.63 -1.17
C LYS A 7 -7.91 18.46 -2.67
N GLY A 8 -8.82 18.98 -3.49
CA GLY A 8 -8.80 18.72 -4.94
C GLY A 8 -8.86 17.21 -5.23
N ASN A 9 -7.91 16.70 -5.98
CA ASN A 9 -7.82 15.29 -6.35
C ASN A 9 -7.00 14.44 -5.33
N TYR A 10 -6.84 14.92 -4.10
CA TYR A 10 -6.06 14.24 -3.07
C TYR A 10 -6.83 14.07 -1.77
N LEU A 11 -6.64 12.93 -1.13
CA LEU A 11 -7.00 12.68 0.26
C LEU A 11 -5.76 12.98 1.11
N ILE A 12 -5.85 13.99 1.98
CA ILE A 12 -4.74 14.46 2.82
C ILE A 12 -5.16 14.35 4.29
N TYR A 13 -4.39 13.62 5.06
CA TYR A 13 -4.67 13.46 6.50
C TYR A 13 -3.41 13.12 7.28
N GLN A 14 -3.39 13.47 8.56
CA GLN A 14 -2.35 13.05 9.48
C GLN A 14 -2.71 11.71 10.11
N ARG A 15 -1.75 10.80 10.09
CA ARG A 15 -1.90 9.51 10.76
C ARG A 15 -1.78 9.70 12.27
N HIS A 16 -2.84 9.42 13.01
CA HIS A 16 -2.92 9.64 14.46
C HIS A 16 -1.76 8.99 15.24
N LYS A 17 -1.36 7.76 14.86
CA LYS A 17 -0.31 7.01 15.57
C LYS A 17 1.11 7.57 15.39
N THR A 18 1.42 8.20 14.26
CA THR A 18 2.78 8.61 13.90
C THR A 18 2.92 10.11 13.64
N GLY A 19 1.80 10.85 13.56
CA GLY A 19 1.78 12.26 13.19
C GLY A 19 2.14 12.52 11.71
N GLN A 20 2.50 11.50 10.95
CA GLN A 20 2.91 11.66 9.55
C GLN A 20 1.72 12.04 8.68
N GLU A 21 1.92 13.06 7.84
CA GLU A 21 0.94 13.42 6.81
C GLU A 21 0.99 12.41 5.67
N LEU A 22 -0.18 11.93 5.29
CA LEU A 22 -0.36 11.08 4.13
C LEU A 22 -1.13 11.83 3.06
N ARG A 23 -0.60 11.81 1.84
CA ARG A 23 -1.20 12.42 0.65
C ARG A 23 -1.44 11.35 -0.39
N ILE A 24 -2.70 11.00 -0.59
CA ILE A 24 -3.12 9.91 -1.50
C ILE A 24 -3.93 10.49 -2.64
N ARG A 25 -3.51 10.26 -3.88
CA ARG A 25 -4.28 10.67 -5.06
C ARG A 25 -5.58 9.87 -5.12
N ILE A 26 -6.69 10.56 -5.30
CA ILE A 26 -8.00 9.94 -5.49
C ILE A 26 -8.08 9.49 -6.95
N LEU A 27 -7.93 8.19 -7.15
CA LEU A 27 -8.11 7.54 -8.44
C LEU A 27 -9.61 7.30 -8.70
N PRO A 28 -10.04 7.05 -9.94
CA PRO A 28 -11.45 6.82 -10.28
C PRO A 28 -12.11 5.72 -9.44
N GLU A 29 -11.38 4.67 -9.11
CA GLU A 29 -11.86 3.57 -8.27
C GLU A 29 -12.13 4.02 -6.83
N ILE A 30 -11.26 4.88 -6.28
CA ILE A 30 -11.43 5.47 -4.95
C ILE A 30 -12.61 6.45 -4.96
N GLN A 31 -12.73 7.27 -6.02
CA GLN A 31 -13.84 8.19 -6.18
C GLN A 31 -15.19 7.44 -6.21
N THR A 32 -15.25 6.35 -6.97
CA THR A 32 -16.45 5.49 -7.03
C THR A 32 -16.87 4.97 -5.65
N LEU A 33 -15.90 4.60 -4.79
CA LEU A 33 -16.19 4.17 -3.43
C LEU A 33 -16.69 5.34 -2.56
N ILE A 34 -16.05 6.51 -2.66
CA ILE A 34 -16.47 7.71 -1.93
C ILE A 34 -17.90 8.08 -2.30
N ASP A 35 -18.25 8.07 -3.58
CA ASP A 35 -19.58 8.42 -4.07
C ASP A 35 -20.64 7.39 -3.66
N ARG A 36 -20.29 6.09 -3.74
CA ARG A 36 -21.17 4.98 -3.35
C ARG A 36 -21.56 5.04 -1.87
N TYR A 37 -20.63 5.39 -1.00
CA TYR A 37 -20.85 5.43 0.44
C TYR A 37 -21.03 6.85 0.98
N ARG A 38 -21.39 7.77 0.11
CA ARG A 38 -21.67 9.16 0.49
C ARG A 38 -22.81 9.22 1.51
N SER A 39 -22.52 9.80 2.69
CA SER A 39 -23.50 10.03 3.75
C SER A 39 -23.74 11.54 3.95
N GLY A 40 -24.82 11.91 4.63
CA GLY A 40 -25.09 13.29 5.04
C GLY A 40 -24.16 13.78 6.17
N SER A 41 -23.34 12.91 6.77
CA SER A 41 -22.44 13.24 7.88
C SER A 41 -21.13 13.88 7.39
N SER A 42 -20.38 14.49 8.33
CA SER A 42 -19.02 15.00 8.07
C SER A 42 -18.01 13.88 7.77
N SER A 43 -18.29 12.65 8.23
CA SER A 43 -17.47 11.48 7.97
C SER A 43 -17.46 11.11 6.50
N LEU A 44 -16.29 10.73 5.96
CA LEU A 44 -16.13 10.32 4.57
C LEU A 44 -16.89 9.02 4.27
N PHE A 45 -16.93 8.11 5.25
CA PHE A 45 -17.66 6.84 5.18
C PHE A 45 -18.61 6.70 6.37
N PRO A 46 -19.78 6.03 6.22
CA PRO A 46 -20.83 5.95 7.24
C PRO A 46 -20.50 4.90 8.33
N ILE A 47 -19.26 4.91 8.84
CA ILE A 47 -18.81 3.98 9.89
C ILE A 47 -19.12 4.53 11.26
N LEU A 48 -18.87 5.83 11.46
CA LEU A 48 -19.15 6.54 12.71
C LEU A 48 -20.47 7.29 12.57
N ARG A 49 -21.41 7.00 13.45
CA ARG A 49 -22.77 7.57 13.45
C ARG A 49 -23.05 8.43 14.67
N THR A 50 -22.36 8.15 15.78
CA THR A 50 -22.60 8.76 17.08
C THR A 50 -21.43 9.67 17.45
N PRO A 51 -21.63 11.00 17.48
CA PRO A 51 -20.55 11.95 17.82
C PRO A 51 -20.03 11.79 19.25
N GLU A 52 -20.87 11.32 20.17
CA GLU A 52 -20.60 11.30 21.60
C GLU A 52 -19.62 10.20 22.02
N SER A 53 -19.46 9.14 21.24
CA SER A 53 -18.57 8.04 21.55
C SER A 53 -17.88 7.40 20.32
N PRO A 54 -17.13 8.19 19.53
CA PRO A 54 -16.59 7.75 18.25
C PRO A 54 -15.60 6.61 18.39
N TYR A 55 -14.88 6.53 19.51
CA TYR A 55 -13.90 5.46 19.74
C TYR A 55 -14.55 4.10 19.98
N LYS A 56 -15.56 4.03 20.84
CA LYS A 56 -16.31 2.79 21.13
C LYS A 56 -17.04 2.29 19.88
N GLU A 57 -17.64 3.21 19.13
CA GLU A 57 -18.30 2.88 17.87
C GLU A 57 -17.31 2.32 16.84
N TYR A 58 -16.13 2.93 16.72
CA TYR A 58 -15.05 2.44 15.86
C TYR A 58 -14.59 1.03 16.25
N GLU A 59 -14.35 0.78 17.56
CA GLU A 59 -13.95 -0.55 18.03
C GLU A 59 -15.02 -1.62 17.73
N SER A 60 -16.28 -1.29 17.95
CA SER A 60 -17.41 -2.18 17.67
C SER A 60 -17.54 -2.47 16.16
N ALA A 61 -17.40 -1.45 15.32
CA ALA A 61 -17.43 -1.59 13.86
C ALA A 61 -16.26 -2.43 13.36
N LEU A 62 -15.05 -2.21 13.88
CA LEU A 62 -13.85 -2.98 13.54
C LEU A 62 -13.98 -4.45 13.93
N ARG A 63 -14.48 -4.71 15.15
CA ARG A 63 -14.74 -6.08 15.63
C ARG A 63 -15.74 -6.79 14.73
N LEU A 64 -16.87 -6.17 14.43
CA LEU A 64 -17.90 -6.74 13.56
C LEU A 64 -17.37 -7.03 12.17
N GLN A 65 -16.57 -6.10 11.61
CA GLN A 65 -15.95 -6.30 10.30
C GLN A 65 -14.98 -7.49 10.29
N ASN A 66 -14.15 -7.63 11.33
CA ASN A 66 -13.25 -8.77 11.43
C ASN A 66 -14.00 -10.10 11.59
N LEU A 67 -15.07 -10.17 12.34
CA LEU A 67 -15.92 -11.36 12.43
C LEU A 67 -16.55 -11.74 11.09
N ARG A 68 -16.97 -10.77 10.29
CA ARG A 68 -17.48 -11.00 8.93
C ARG A 68 -16.40 -11.53 8.00
N LEU A 69 -15.19 -10.94 8.06
CA LEU A 69 -14.03 -11.38 7.28
C LEU A 69 -13.60 -12.80 7.67
N GLU A 70 -13.64 -13.15 8.95
CA GLU A 70 -13.34 -14.50 9.42
C GLU A 70 -14.31 -15.53 8.81
N LYS A 71 -15.62 -15.25 8.82
CA LYS A 71 -16.62 -16.12 8.17
C LYS A 71 -16.36 -16.28 6.68
N ILE A 72 -16.04 -15.21 5.97
CA ILE A 72 -15.66 -15.28 4.55
C ILE A 72 -14.37 -16.10 4.38
N GLY A 73 -13.40 -15.88 5.27
CA GLY A 73 -12.14 -16.62 5.28
C GLY A 73 -12.34 -18.15 5.38
N GLN A 74 -13.26 -18.59 6.22
CA GLN A 74 -13.61 -20.00 6.33
C GLN A 74 -14.16 -20.58 5.00
N LEU A 75 -14.97 -19.80 4.26
CA LEU A 75 -15.51 -20.24 2.98
C LEU A 75 -14.44 -20.39 1.88
N VAL A 76 -13.39 -19.59 1.94
CA VAL A 76 -12.31 -19.60 0.94
C VAL A 76 -11.02 -20.24 1.45
N ASN A 77 -11.07 -20.87 2.62
CA ASN A 77 -9.93 -21.51 3.29
C ASN A 77 -8.72 -20.55 3.44
N ALA A 78 -8.99 -19.31 3.82
CA ALA A 78 -7.98 -18.28 4.01
C ALA A 78 -8.22 -17.48 5.32
N LYS A 79 -7.15 -17.12 6.02
CA LYS A 79 -7.25 -16.25 7.19
C LYS A 79 -7.42 -14.80 6.75
N LEU A 80 -8.63 -14.25 6.88
CA LEU A 80 -8.95 -12.87 6.52
C LEU A 80 -9.15 -11.98 7.74
N SER A 81 -8.66 -10.75 7.64
CA SER A 81 -8.89 -9.66 8.60
C SER A 81 -8.73 -8.31 7.88
N THR A 82 -9.10 -7.22 8.52
CA THR A 82 -8.87 -5.86 7.97
C THR A 82 -7.38 -5.58 7.71
N TYR A 83 -6.49 -6.23 8.43
CA TYR A 83 -5.03 -6.11 8.25
C TYR A 83 -4.53 -6.75 6.95
N VAL A 84 -5.21 -7.78 6.44
CA VAL A 84 -4.82 -8.48 5.20
C VAL A 84 -4.75 -7.52 4.01
N ALA A 85 -5.70 -6.59 3.90
CA ALA A 85 -5.68 -5.59 2.83
C ALA A 85 -4.39 -4.76 2.84
N ARG A 86 -3.92 -4.38 4.03
CA ARG A 86 -2.67 -3.61 4.21
C ARG A 86 -1.44 -4.45 3.86
N HIS A 87 -1.39 -5.71 4.28
CA HIS A 87 -0.32 -6.64 3.91
C HIS A 87 -0.29 -6.89 2.40
N THR A 88 -1.45 -7.11 1.79
CA THR A 88 -1.57 -7.34 0.34
C THR A 88 -1.05 -6.14 -0.44
N TRP A 89 -1.42 -4.92 -0.04
CA TRP A 89 -0.92 -3.71 -0.69
C TRP A 89 0.61 -3.62 -0.61
N ALA A 90 1.20 -3.79 0.58
CA ALA A 90 2.65 -3.70 0.77
C ALA A 90 3.41 -4.77 -0.02
N SER A 91 2.94 -6.03 0.04
CA SER A 91 3.55 -7.14 -0.69
C SER A 91 3.43 -6.98 -2.21
N THR A 92 2.28 -6.48 -2.69
CA THR A 92 2.07 -6.18 -4.12
C THR A 92 2.97 -5.03 -4.58
N ALA A 93 3.08 -3.94 -3.80
CA ALA A 93 4.00 -2.85 -4.11
C ALA A 93 5.44 -3.36 -4.20
N LYS A 94 5.88 -4.18 -3.23
CA LYS A 94 7.20 -4.80 -3.23
C LYS A 94 7.40 -5.70 -4.45
N SER A 95 6.43 -6.52 -4.81
CA SER A 95 6.51 -7.37 -6.00
C SER A 95 6.62 -6.58 -7.31
N LYS A 96 6.10 -5.35 -7.34
CA LYS A 96 6.22 -4.42 -8.47
C LYS A 96 7.49 -3.57 -8.48
N GLY A 97 8.39 -3.73 -7.49
CA GLY A 97 9.67 -3.03 -7.45
C GLY A 97 9.74 -1.78 -6.60
N VAL A 98 8.66 -1.45 -5.91
CA VAL A 98 8.67 -0.31 -4.98
C VAL A 98 9.65 -0.58 -3.84
N THR A 99 10.47 0.40 -3.47
CA THR A 99 11.47 0.26 -2.40
C THR A 99 10.81 0.19 -1.03
N ASP A 100 11.52 -0.37 -0.04
CA ASP A 100 11.01 -0.48 1.33
C ASP A 100 10.75 0.89 1.94
N GLU A 101 11.57 1.88 1.60
CA GLU A 101 11.44 3.27 2.03
C GLU A 101 10.13 3.88 1.49
N MET A 102 9.87 3.75 0.19
CA MET A 102 8.63 4.25 -0.42
C MET A 102 7.39 3.55 0.13
N ILE A 103 7.49 2.24 0.43
CA ILE A 103 6.41 1.50 1.09
C ILE A 103 6.20 2.02 2.50
N ALA A 104 7.27 2.25 3.27
CA ALA A 104 7.20 2.80 4.62
C ALA A 104 6.50 4.17 4.64
N ASP A 105 6.91 5.07 3.77
CA ASP A 105 6.33 6.42 3.63
C ASP A 105 4.86 6.35 3.22
N SER A 106 4.53 5.55 2.21
CA SER A 106 3.16 5.37 1.74
C SER A 106 2.23 4.77 2.79
N MET A 107 2.76 3.98 3.72
CA MET A 107 2.03 3.40 4.85
C MET A 107 2.05 4.31 6.09
N GLY A 108 2.73 5.43 6.06
CA GLY A 108 2.87 6.35 7.19
C GLY A 108 3.66 5.74 8.35
N HIS A 109 4.75 5.03 8.07
CA HIS A 109 5.63 4.46 9.08
C HIS A 109 6.85 5.35 9.28
N ASN A 110 7.22 5.60 10.53
CA ASN A 110 8.45 6.36 10.87
C ASN A 110 9.74 5.54 10.69
N SER A 111 9.63 4.27 10.29
CA SER A 111 10.76 3.36 10.15
C SER A 111 10.50 2.32 9.06
N VAL A 112 11.50 2.10 8.21
CA VAL A 112 11.52 1.03 7.22
C VAL A 112 11.40 -0.35 7.87
N LYS A 113 11.99 -0.55 9.05
CA LYS A 113 11.88 -1.79 9.83
C LYS A 113 10.42 -2.16 10.11
N THR A 114 9.57 -1.16 10.42
CA THR A 114 8.14 -1.38 10.64
C THR A 114 7.42 -1.77 9.33
N ALA A 115 7.81 -1.22 8.18
CA ALA A 115 7.22 -1.58 6.89
C ALA A 115 7.55 -3.04 6.51
N ARG A 116 8.74 -3.52 6.82
CA ARG A 116 9.20 -4.89 6.51
C ARG A 116 8.34 -5.97 7.15
N ILE A 117 7.68 -5.71 8.28
CA ILE A 117 6.73 -6.64 8.91
C ILE A 117 5.55 -6.98 7.98
N TYR A 118 5.22 -6.07 7.06
CA TYR A 118 4.09 -6.20 6.13
C TYR A 118 4.50 -6.77 4.76
N ILE A 119 5.81 -6.92 4.53
CA ILE A 119 6.34 -7.38 3.25
C ILE A 119 6.71 -8.84 3.40
N THR A 120 6.10 -9.71 2.59
CA THR A 120 6.50 -11.12 2.51
C THR A 120 7.88 -11.25 1.86
N THR A 121 8.63 -12.28 2.26
CA THR A 121 9.99 -12.58 1.81
C THR A 121 10.12 -12.61 0.29
N PHE A 122 11.28 -12.24 -0.24
CA PHE A 122 11.55 -12.18 -1.67
C PHE A 122 11.29 -13.51 -2.39
N ASP A 123 10.63 -13.43 -3.51
CA ASP A 123 10.57 -14.52 -4.49
C ASP A 123 11.94 -14.62 -5.19
N HIS A 124 12.62 -15.76 -5.05
CA HIS A 124 13.92 -16.04 -5.68
C HIS A 124 13.89 -15.84 -7.20
N SER A 125 12.77 -16.14 -7.86
CA SER A 125 12.58 -15.94 -9.29
C SER A 125 12.80 -14.49 -9.74
N ARG A 126 12.57 -13.54 -8.84
CA ARG A 126 12.78 -12.12 -9.08
C ARG A 126 14.25 -11.73 -8.98
N LEU A 127 14.98 -12.28 -8.02
CA LEU A 127 16.44 -12.09 -7.93
C LEU A 127 17.13 -12.63 -9.18
N ASP A 128 16.71 -13.79 -9.68
CA ASP A 128 17.23 -14.38 -10.92
C ASP A 128 16.97 -13.47 -12.13
N ARG A 129 15.78 -12.85 -12.21
CA ARG A 129 15.45 -11.91 -13.30
C ARG A 129 16.31 -10.65 -13.24
N ILE A 130 16.53 -10.09 -12.05
CA ILE A 130 17.40 -8.93 -11.84
C ILE A 130 18.84 -9.28 -12.22
N ASN A 131 19.36 -10.42 -11.77
CA ASN A 131 20.69 -10.88 -12.11
C ASN A 131 20.86 -11.07 -13.60
N LYS A 132 19.89 -11.69 -14.27
CA LYS A 132 19.89 -11.85 -15.73
C LYS A 132 19.93 -10.48 -16.44
N TYR A 133 19.15 -9.51 -15.98
CA TYR A 133 19.14 -8.15 -16.54
C TYR A 133 20.49 -7.46 -16.39
N VAL A 134 21.06 -7.44 -15.17
CA VAL A 134 22.36 -6.83 -14.87
C VAL A 134 23.50 -7.47 -15.68
N ILE A 135 23.50 -8.79 -15.83
CA ILE A 135 24.52 -9.52 -16.59
C ILE A 135 24.38 -9.25 -18.10
N SER A 136 23.13 -9.16 -18.62
CA SER A 136 22.89 -8.89 -20.04
C SER A 136 23.31 -7.47 -20.46
N GLU A 137 23.16 -6.47 -19.58
CA GLU A 137 23.65 -5.11 -19.85
C GLU A 137 25.18 -5.03 -19.94
N LYS A 138 25.90 -5.81 -19.09
CA LYS A 138 27.38 -5.89 -19.19
C LYS A 138 27.84 -6.44 -20.54
N LYS A 139 27.12 -7.42 -21.12
CA LYS A 139 27.44 -7.94 -22.45
C LYS A 139 27.26 -6.90 -23.57
N LYS A 140 26.23 -6.05 -23.50
CA LYS A 140 26.01 -4.98 -24.48
C LYS A 140 27.10 -3.89 -24.42
N ARG A 141 27.60 -3.54 -23.23
CA ARG A 141 28.71 -2.58 -23.06
C ARG A 141 30.05 -3.14 -23.43
N GLY A 142 30.31 -4.42 -23.31
CA GLY A 142 31.52 -5.10 -23.69
C GLY A 142 31.70 -5.26 -25.21
N SER A 143 30.60 -5.30 -25.98
CA SER A 143 30.59 -5.44 -27.43
C SER A 143 30.94 -4.12 -28.19
N LEU A 144 30.95 -2.97 -27.50
CA LEU A 144 31.21 -1.65 -28.11
C LEU A 144 32.66 -1.15 -27.99
N ARG A 145 33.61 -2.00 -27.53
CA ARG A 145 35.03 -1.66 -27.45
C ARG A 145 35.91 -2.73 -28.11
N MET A 146 35.72 -2.96 -29.38
CA MET A 146 36.84 -3.39 -30.25
C MET A 146 37.31 -2.17 -30.98
N PHE A 147 38.23 -1.44 -30.37
CA PHE A 147 39.06 -0.43 -31.02
C PHE A 147 40.06 -1.20 -31.90
N ASN A 148 39.97 -1.06 -33.20
CA ASN A 148 41.03 -1.48 -34.11
C ASN A 148 42.22 -0.55 -33.90
N PRO A 149 43.41 -1.04 -33.57
CA PRO A 149 44.60 -0.23 -33.67
C PRO A 149 44.96 -0.08 -35.18
N VAL A 150 44.99 1.16 -35.60
CA VAL A 150 45.51 1.56 -36.92
C VAL A 150 47.00 1.20 -36.97
N SER A 151 47.36 0.39 -37.96
CA SER A 151 48.74 0.09 -38.33
C SER A 151 49.41 1.38 -38.84
N TYR A 152 50.62 1.67 -38.37
CA TYR A 152 51.64 2.41 -39.08
C TYR A 152 52.62 1.46 -39.70
#